data_c3962835ed453edd9e34c9f1b51d2566
#
_entry.id   c3962835ed453edd9e34c9f1b51d2566
#
_cell.length_a   1.000
_cell.length_b   1.000
_cell.length_c   1.000
_cell.angle_alpha   90.00
_cell.angle_beta   90.00
_cell.angle_gamma   90.00
#
_symmetry.space_group_name_H-M   'P 1'
#
loop_
_entity.id
_entity.type
_entity.pdbx_description
1 polymer ?
#
loop_
_entity_poly.entity_id
_entity_poly.type
_entity_poly.pdbx_seq_one_letter_code
_entity_poly.pdbx_strand_id
1 'polypeptide(L)'
;MKRRRYVIGILLCVTALLQAQDSVKSFDEFFVAGMDKIDGVFPVYVAEKEIYLEIPEKYIGREIEVSGQIDRGFDLLNRPVDGLGVVRIISPDKATICFQKPFYTERILDEKSTYQQSFSLSNMQPAGKSYPVVAYSKEQGANIRITEYLMTGDDWFSYNDNFIRSLVPELSEIMKIHPFKEGVSFTVRRYH
;
A
#
# COMPACT_ATOMS: atom_id res chain seq x y z
N MET A 1 -31.25 61.18 15.17
CA MET A 1 -31.09 60.02 14.27
C MET A 1 -29.90 59.20 14.75
N LYS A 2 -30.14 58.05 15.42
CA LYS A 2 -29.10 57.16 15.92
C LYS A 2 -28.77 56.13 14.83
N ARG A 3 -27.59 56.19 14.23
CA ARG A 3 -27.09 55.13 13.33
C ARG A 3 -26.64 53.92 14.17
N ARG A 4 -27.43 52.85 14.15
CA ARG A 4 -27.00 51.54 14.65
C ARG A 4 -25.96 50.98 13.69
N ARG A 5 -24.72 50.90 14.15
CA ARG A 5 -23.66 50.12 13.52
C ARG A 5 -23.90 48.65 13.86
N TYR A 6 -24.36 47.88 12.90
CA TYR A 6 -24.34 46.42 12.98
C TYR A 6 -22.91 45.99 12.74
N VAL A 7 -22.23 45.65 13.83
CA VAL A 7 -20.99 44.89 13.74
C VAL A 7 -21.44 43.47 13.42
N ILE A 8 -21.44 43.14 12.14
CA ILE A 8 -21.56 41.74 11.71
C ILE A 8 -20.22 41.11 12.04
N GLY A 9 -20.18 40.44 13.20
CA GLY A 9 -19.13 39.49 13.53
C GLY A 9 -19.22 38.38 12.51
N ILE A 10 -18.43 38.45 11.47
CA ILE A 10 -18.11 37.29 10.65
C ILE A 10 -17.32 36.39 11.57
N LEU A 11 -18.07 35.51 12.26
CA LEU A 11 -17.55 34.35 12.88
C LEU A 11 -17.03 33.52 11.71
N LEU A 12 -15.76 33.74 11.35
CA LEU A 12 -15.02 32.81 10.54
C LEU A 12 -14.99 31.50 11.34
N CYS A 13 -16.01 30.67 11.13
CA CYS A 13 -15.88 29.26 11.30
C CYS A 13 -14.80 28.83 10.30
N VAL A 14 -13.56 29.01 10.72
CA VAL A 14 -12.49 28.15 10.28
C VAL A 14 -12.88 26.78 10.83
N THR A 15 -13.82 26.14 10.15
CA THR A 15 -13.84 24.69 10.12
C THR A 15 -12.47 24.35 9.54
N ALA A 16 -11.48 24.26 10.42
CA ALA A 16 -10.37 23.41 10.18
C ALA A 16 -11.04 22.08 9.77
N LEU A 17 -11.08 21.82 8.48
CA LEU A 17 -11.05 20.51 7.95
C LEU A 17 -9.73 19.95 8.49
N LEU A 18 -9.76 19.52 9.73
CA LEU A 18 -8.97 18.43 10.21
C LEU A 18 -9.40 17.29 9.27
N GLN A 19 -8.78 17.23 8.10
CA GLN A 19 -8.50 15.96 7.51
C GLN A 19 -7.83 15.26 8.67
N ALA A 20 -8.56 14.31 9.25
CA ALA A 20 -7.99 13.34 10.13
C ALA A 20 -6.97 12.63 9.22
N GLN A 21 -5.79 13.21 9.17
CA GLN A 21 -4.59 12.51 8.80
C GLN A 21 -4.56 11.46 9.89
N ASP A 22 -4.95 10.23 9.54
CA ASP A 22 -4.91 9.11 10.48
C ASP A 22 -3.51 9.14 11.04
N SER A 23 -3.40 9.70 12.24
CA SER A 23 -2.09 9.87 12.88
C SER A 23 -1.55 8.48 13.09
N VAL A 24 -0.30 8.26 12.67
CA VAL A 24 0.36 6.98 12.87
C VAL A 24 0.22 6.60 14.34
N LYS A 25 -0.48 5.51 14.60
CA LYS A 25 -0.79 5.03 15.96
C LYS A 25 0.49 4.51 16.63
N SER A 26 0.53 4.59 17.94
CA SER A 26 1.52 3.83 18.70
C SER A 26 1.27 2.33 18.54
N PHE A 27 2.28 1.50 18.77
CA PHE A 27 2.15 0.05 18.66
C PHE A 27 1.04 -0.48 19.59
N ASP A 28 1.00 0.00 20.81
CA ASP A 28 0.04 -0.47 21.83
C ASP A 28 -1.42 -0.02 21.53
N GLU A 29 -1.59 1.08 20.81
CA GLU A 29 -2.90 1.52 20.32
C GLU A 29 -3.35 0.76 19.07
N PHE A 30 -2.40 0.31 18.25
CA PHE A 30 -2.67 -0.48 17.06
C PHE A 30 -2.91 -1.95 17.41
N PHE A 31 -2.02 -2.53 18.24
CA PHE A 31 -2.06 -3.93 18.59
C PHE A 31 -3.05 -4.18 19.76
N VAL A 32 -4.32 -4.29 19.43
CA VAL A 32 -5.39 -4.50 20.42
C VAL A 32 -5.64 -5.98 20.69
N ALA A 33 -6.25 -6.28 21.82
CA ALA A 33 -6.67 -7.64 22.17
C ALA A 33 -7.62 -8.21 21.09
N GLY A 34 -7.32 -9.42 20.61
CA GLY A 34 -8.08 -10.09 19.55
C GLY A 34 -7.49 -9.95 18.16
N MET A 35 -6.35 -9.28 18.04
CA MET A 35 -5.58 -9.25 16.79
C MET A 35 -4.60 -10.43 16.78
N ASP A 36 -4.70 -11.27 15.75
CA ASP A 36 -3.78 -12.39 15.54
C ASP A 36 -2.54 -11.92 14.79
N LYS A 37 -1.37 -12.34 15.27
CA LYS A 37 -0.10 -12.11 14.58
C LYS A 37 0.37 -13.39 13.90
N ILE A 38 0.69 -13.31 12.63
CA ILE A 38 1.33 -14.35 11.85
C ILE A 38 2.77 -13.93 11.61
N ASP A 39 3.71 -14.59 12.27
CA ASP A 39 5.13 -14.28 12.15
C ASP A 39 5.70 -14.72 10.81
N GLY A 40 6.64 -13.94 10.29
CA GLY A 40 7.35 -14.20 9.04
C GLY A 40 8.32 -13.08 8.72
N VAL A 41 8.92 -13.14 7.54
CA VAL A 41 9.80 -12.08 7.03
C VAL A 41 9.04 -10.75 6.89
N PHE A 42 7.78 -10.84 6.51
CA PHE A 42 6.79 -9.78 6.54
C PHE A 42 5.68 -10.24 7.50
N PRO A 43 5.70 -9.79 8.76
CA PRO A 43 4.64 -10.16 9.70
C PRO A 43 3.27 -9.67 9.22
N VAL A 44 2.25 -10.47 9.47
CA VAL A 44 0.87 -10.13 9.12
C VAL A 44 0.05 -10.06 10.40
N TYR A 45 -0.76 -9.03 10.52
CA TYR A 45 -1.71 -8.89 11.63
C TYR A 45 -3.12 -8.99 11.07
N VAL A 46 -3.94 -9.78 11.73
CA VAL A 46 -5.33 -10.03 11.36
C VAL A 46 -6.24 -9.55 12.48
N ALA A 47 -7.10 -8.60 12.18
CA ALA A 47 -8.09 -8.07 13.10
C ALA A 47 -9.48 -8.21 12.47
N GLU A 48 -10.26 -9.20 12.88
CA GLU A 48 -11.56 -9.52 12.27
C GLU A 48 -11.46 -9.75 10.76
N LYS A 49 -11.78 -8.73 9.98
CA LYS A 49 -11.71 -8.76 8.51
C LYS A 49 -10.59 -7.90 7.94
N GLU A 50 -9.85 -7.21 8.81
CA GLU A 50 -8.77 -6.33 8.39
C GLU A 50 -7.43 -7.07 8.41
N ILE A 51 -6.66 -6.86 7.36
CA ILE A 51 -5.32 -7.42 7.20
C ILE A 51 -4.30 -6.29 7.11
N TYR A 52 -3.30 -6.40 7.95
CA TYR A 52 -2.18 -5.47 7.96
C TYR A 52 -0.89 -6.22 7.66
N LEU A 53 -0.05 -5.63 6.84
CA LEU A 53 1.26 -6.13 6.50
C LEU A 53 2.31 -5.24 7.15
N GLU A 54 3.19 -5.84 7.94
CA GLU A 54 4.35 -5.15 8.45
C GLU A 54 5.47 -5.17 7.42
N ILE A 55 5.97 -4.01 7.09
CA ILE A 55 7.18 -3.82 6.28
C ILE A 55 8.34 -3.53 7.21
N PRO A 56 9.22 -4.50 7.51
CA PRO A 56 10.37 -4.26 8.36
C PRO A 56 11.30 -3.20 7.75
N GLU A 57 11.86 -2.33 8.59
CA GLU A 57 12.71 -1.21 8.17
C GLU A 57 13.82 -1.63 7.19
N LYS A 58 14.42 -2.79 7.42
CA LYS A 58 15.48 -3.34 6.56
C LYS A 58 15.10 -3.57 5.10
N TYR A 59 13.79 -3.61 4.77
CA TYR A 59 13.29 -3.76 3.40
C TYR A 59 12.96 -2.44 2.73
N ILE A 60 12.97 -1.33 3.45
CA ILE A 60 12.81 0.00 2.86
C ILE A 60 14.02 0.28 1.96
N GLY A 61 13.77 0.72 0.74
CA GLY A 61 14.78 0.91 -0.29
C GLY A 61 15.16 -0.36 -1.06
N ARG A 62 14.65 -1.53 -0.65
CA ARG A 62 14.94 -2.80 -1.32
C ARG A 62 13.88 -3.15 -2.36
N GLU A 63 14.29 -4.00 -3.28
CA GLU A 63 13.43 -4.60 -4.28
C GLU A 63 12.99 -5.97 -3.80
N ILE A 64 11.70 -6.24 -3.99
CA ILE A 64 11.09 -7.54 -3.71
C ILE A 64 10.37 -8.02 -4.97
N GLU A 65 10.25 -9.32 -5.11
CA GLU A 65 9.40 -9.91 -6.12
C GLU A 65 7.98 -10.03 -5.59
N VAL A 66 7.02 -9.60 -6.41
CA VAL A 66 5.59 -9.82 -6.17
C VAL A 66 5.07 -10.63 -7.34
N SER A 67 4.48 -11.77 -7.05
CA SER A 67 3.93 -12.67 -8.05
C SER A 67 2.51 -13.11 -7.66
N GLY A 68 1.74 -13.52 -8.63
CA GLY A 68 0.41 -14.05 -8.41
C GLY A 68 0.01 -15.00 -9.53
N GLN A 69 -0.92 -15.88 -9.19
CA GLN A 69 -1.52 -16.80 -10.15
C GLN A 69 -2.99 -17.03 -9.82
N ILE A 70 -3.75 -17.40 -10.82
CA ILE A 70 -5.13 -17.83 -10.64
C ILE A 70 -5.10 -19.34 -10.43
N ASP A 71 -5.44 -19.76 -9.20
CA ASP A 71 -5.49 -21.18 -8.83
C ASP A 71 -6.75 -21.85 -9.34
N ARG A 72 -7.90 -21.16 -9.25
CA ARG A 72 -9.20 -21.65 -9.73
C ARG A 72 -10.01 -20.53 -10.34
N GLY A 73 -10.57 -20.78 -11.50
CA GLY A 73 -11.43 -19.83 -12.20
C GLY A 73 -11.93 -20.43 -13.50
N PHE A 74 -12.96 -19.84 -14.07
CA PHE A 74 -13.49 -20.28 -15.36
C PHE A 74 -12.44 -20.00 -16.44
N ASP A 75 -11.94 -21.05 -17.07
CA ASP A 75 -10.95 -21.01 -18.18
C ASP A 75 -9.60 -20.33 -17.89
N LEU A 76 -9.26 -20.08 -16.61
CA LEU A 76 -8.11 -19.26 -16.22
C LEU A 76 -7.11 -19.98 -15.32
N LEU A 77 -7.15 -21.32 -15.28
CA LEU A 77 -6.27 -22.12 -14.42
C LEU A 77 -4.79 -21.84 -14.69
N ASN A 78 -4.04 -21.59 -13.63
CA ASN A 78 -2.58 -21.38 -13.66
C ASN A 78 -2.10 -20.20 -14.52
N ARG A 79 -2.97 -19.26 -14.84
CA ARG A 79 -2.51 -18.04 -15.51
C ARG A 79 -1.83 -17.11 -14.51
N PRO A 80 -0.67 -16.56 -14.87
CA PRO A 80 -0.06 -15.52 -14.06
C PRO A 80 -0.95 -14.28 -14.07
N VAL A 81 -0.95 -13.57 -12.96
CA VAL A 81 -1.61 -12.26 -12.88
C VAL A 81 -0.69 -11.24 -13.52
N ASP A 82 -1.20 -10.48 -14.48
CA ASP A 82 -0.46 -9.42 -15.14
C ASP A 82 -0.11 -8.29 -14.16
N GLY A 83 0.94 -7.57 -14.48
CA GLY A 83 1.35 -6.40 -13.71
C GLY A 83 2.25 -6.66 -12.52
N LEU A 84 2.46 -7.93 -12.16
CA LEU A 84 3.36 -8.36 -11.09
C LEU A 84 4.81 -8.33 -11.56
N GLY A 85 5.74 -8.51 -10.65
CA GLY A 85 7.17 -8.51 -10.90
C GLY A 85 7.95 -7.85 -9.78
N VAL A 86 9.09 -7.28 -10.11
CA VAL A 86 9.92 -6.60 -9.11
C VAL A 86 9.31 -5.24 -8.75
N VAL A 87 9.18 -4.99 -7.44
CA VAL A 87 8.79 -3.70 -6.89
C VAL A 87 9.82 -3.24 -5.87
N ARG A 88 10.07 -1.94 -5.82
CA ARG A 88 10.90 -1.30 -4.80
C ARG A 88 10.03 -0.73 -3.72
N ILE A 89 10.35 -1.06 -2.47
CA ILE A 89 9.67 -0.49 -1.31
C ILE A 89 10.34 0.83 -0.97
N ILE A 90 9.61 1.92 -0.99
CA ILE A 90 10.11 3.23 -0.58
C ILE A 90 9.21 3.83 0.49
N SER A 91 9.79 4.67 1.35
CA SER A 91 9.07 5.47 2.33
C SER A 91 9.47 6.92 2.10
N PRO A 92 8.67 7.68 1.34
CA PRO A 92 9.00 9.07 1.03
C PRO A 92 8.92 9.96 2.27
N ASP A 93 8.10 9.55 3.21
CA ASP A 93 7.95 10.13 4.53
C ASP A 93 7.67 9.02 5.56
N LYS A 94 7.62 9.37 6.84
CA LYS A 94 7.31 8.38 7.88
C LYS A 94 5.84 7.94 7.93
N ALA A 95 4.99 8.54 7.13
CA ALA A 95 3.56 8.26 7.14
C ALA A 95 3.11 7.38 5.96
N THR A 96 4.03 7.07 5.02
CA THR A 96 3.66 6.42 3.77
C THR A 96 4.66 5.34 3.37
N ILE A 97 4.15 4.18 2.98
CA ILE A 97 4.90 3.16 2.25
C ILE A 97 4.41 3.17 0.80
N CYS A 98 5.34 3.19 -0.13
CA CYS A 98 5.04 3.15 -1.55
C CYS A 98 5.73 1.95 -2.20
N PHE A 99 4.97 1.17 -2.97
CA PHE A 99 5.49 0.13 -3.85
C PHE A 99 5.66 0.71 -5.25
N GLN A 100 6.88 0.81 -5.70
CA GLN A 100 7.24 1.42 -6.97
C GLN A 100 7.79 0.37 -7.92
N LYS A 101 7.31 0.32 -9.16
CA LYS A 101 7.95 -0.49 -10.20
C LYS A 101 9.24 0.20 -10.61
N PRO A 102 10.41 -0.42 -10.37
CA PRO A 102 11.67 0.20 -10.76
C PRO A 102 11.75 0.27 -12.28
N PHE A 103 12.14 1.41 -12.78
CA PHE A 103 12.49 1.57 -14.18
C PHE A 103 14.01 1.53 -14.29
N TYR A 104 14.52 0.48 -14.89
CA TYR A 104 15.96 0.30 -15.09
C TYR A 104 16.37 1.02 -16.36
N THR A 105 17.12 2.10 -16.20
CA THR A 105 17.75 2.83 -17.31
C THR A 105 19.26 2.60 -17.27
N GLU A 106 19.91 2.90 -18.36
CA GLU A 106 21.37 2.93 -18.39
C GLU A 106 21.88 3.89 -17.33
N ARG A 107 22.88 3.47 -16.59
CA ARG A 107 23.49 4.28 -15.54
C ARG A 107 24.67 5.06 -16.12
N ILE A 108 24.64 6.37 -15.99
CA ILE A 108 25.79 7.20 -16.27
C ILE A 108 26.73 7.13 -15.07
N LEU A 109 27.96 6.64 -15.28
CA LEU A 109 28.91 6.40 -14.19
C LEU A 109 29.47 7.69 -13.57
N ASP A 110 29.45 8.79 -14.31
CA ASP A 110 29.91 10.09 -13.81
C ASP A 110 28.73 10.89 -13.24
N GLU A 111 28.54 10.77 -11.93
CA GLU A 111 27.45 11.43 -11.19
C GLU A 111 27.53 12.97 -11.18
N LYS A 112 28.69 13.54 -11.55
CA LYS A 112 28.91 15.00 -11.60
C LYS A 112 28.73 15.58 -13.00
N SER A 113 28.49 14.75 -14.00
CA SER A 113 28.33 15.23 -15.36
C SER A 113 27.02 15.98 -15.55
N THR A 114 27.02 16.97 -16.45
CA THR A 114 25.80 17.68 -16.86
C THR A 114 24.79 16.72 -17.49
N TYR A 115 25.29 15.65 -18.11
CA TYR A 115 24.46 14.58 -18.69
C TYR A 115 23.69 13.83 -17.61
N GLN A 116 24.30 13.55 -16.44
CA GLN A 116 23.63 12.89 -15.34
C GLN A 116 22.46 13.72 -14.81
N GLN A 117 22.62 15.03 -14.70
CA GLN A 117 21.54 15.91 -14.25
C GLN A 117 20.38 15.91 -15.24
N SER A 118 20.67 16.06 -16.53
CA SER A 118 19.65 16.03 -17.58
C SER A 118 18.98 14.66 -17.67
N PHE A 119 19.76 13.59 -17.53
CA PHE A 119 19.26 12.22 -17.54
C PHE A 119 18.34 11.95 -16.34
N SER A 120 18.70 12.39 -15.15
CA SER A 120 17.86 12.23 -13.94
C SER A 120 16.54 13.00 -14.06
N LEU A 121 16.54 14.17 -14.67
CA LEU A 121 15.34 14.97 -14.90
C LEU A 121 14.40 14.33 -15.93
N SER A 122 14.95 13.66 -16.95
CA SER A 122 14.16 13.02 -18.00
C SER A 122 13.72 11.58 -17.65
N ASN A 123 14.38 10.93 -16.70
CA ASN A 123 14.12 9.55 -16.29
C ASN A 123 13.59 9.50 -14.85
N MET A 124 12.54 10.26 -14.57
CA MET A 124 11.84 10.18 -13.29
C MET A 124 11.24 8.79 -13.13
N GLN A 125 11.49 8.20 -11.96
CA GLN A 125 10.87 6.91 -11.62
C GLN A 125 9.35 7.07 -11.59
N PRO A 126 8.58 6.11 -12.13
CA PRO A 126 7.13 6.19 -12.10
C PRO A 126 6.62 6.23 -10.66
N ALA A 127 5.53 6.92 -10.47
CA ALA A 127 4.82 6.89 -9.19
C ALA A 127 4.41 5.45 -8.86
N GLY A 128 4.52 5.09 -7.59
CA GLY A 128 4.11 3.79 -7.11
C GLY A 128 2.74 3.79 -6.46
N LYS A 129 2.27 2.63 -6.04
CA LYS A 129 1.08 2.50 -5.19
C LYS A 129 1.45 2.84 -3.75
N SER A 130 0.77 3.80 -3.17
CA SER A 130 1.03 4.29 -1.82
C SER A 130 0.01 3.78 -0.82
N TYR A 131 0.49 3.43 0.36
CA TYR A 131 -0.30 2.98 1.50
C TYR A 131 0.06 3.82 2.72
N PRO A 132 -0.93 4.37 3.43
CA PRO A 132 -0.67 5.04 4.69
C PRO A 132 -0.15 4.05 5.74
N VAL A 133 0.84 4.47 6.50
CA VAL A 133 1.33 3.74 7.67
C VAL A 133 0.33 3.95 8.80
N VAL A 134 -0.25 2.88 9.29
CA VAL A 134 -1.23 2.93 10.40
C VAL A 134 -0.56 2.89 11.76
N ALA A 135 0.57 2.19 11.87
CA ALA A 135 1.37 2.13 13.09
C ALA A 135 2.80 1.65 12.78
N TYR A 136 3.70 1.88 13.72
CA TYR A 136 5.01 1.25 13.71
C TYR A 136 5.08 0.13 14.75
N SER A 137 5.71 -0.99 14.40
CA SER A 137 6.00 -2.06 15.36
C SER A 137 7.10 -1.64 16.34
N LYS A 138 7.29 -2.43 17.41
CA LYS A 138 8.39 -2.21 18.36
C LYS A 138 9.78 -2.27 17.69
N GLU A 139 9.85 -2.99 16.57
CA GLU A 139 11.07 -3.16 15.75
C GLU A 139 11.15 -2.15 14.60
N GLN A 140 10.37 -1.08 14.66
CA GLN A 140 10.28 -0.01 13.65
C GLN A 140 9.76 -0.47 12.28
N GLY A 141 9.11 -1.62 12.19
CA GLY A 141 8.40 -2.05 10.99
C GLY A 141 7.14 -1.20 10.76
N ALA A 142 6.92 -0.77 9.53
CA ALA A 142 5.76 0.02 9.15
C ALA A 142 4.56 -0.88 8.84
N ASN A 143 3.47 -0.75 9.57
CA ASN A 143 2.23 -1.51 9.32
C ASN A 143 1.34 -0.75 8.34
N ILE A 144 0.96 -1.39 7.26
CA ILE A 144 0.05 -0.88 6.25
C ILE A 144 -1.18 -1.78 6.13
N ARG A 145 -2.36 -1.19 5.91
CA ARG A 145 -3.58 -1.95 5.66
C ARG A 145 -3.62 -2.40 4.20
N ILE A 146 -3.75 -3.69 3.99
CA ILE A 146 -3.79 -4.30 2.65
C ILE A 146 -5.10 -5.00 2.32
N THR A 147 -6.10 -4.94 3.21
CA THR A 147 -7.40 -5.62 3.05
C THR A 147 -8.06 -5.28 1.73
N GLU A 148 -8.25 -3.99 1.47
CA GLU A 148 -8.90 -3.52 0.25
C GLU A 148 -8.17 -4.04 -0.99
N TYR A 149 -6.85 -3.91 -0.98
CA TYR A 149 -6.00 -4.41 -2.04
C TYR A 149 -6.19 -5.91 -2.31
N LEU A 150 -6.23 -6.72 -1.26
CA LEU A 150 -6.44 -8.17 -1.40
C LEU A 150 -7.84 -8.49 -1.93
N MET A 151 -8.86 -7.73 -1.53
CA MET A 151 -10.25 -7.99 -1.89
C MET A 151 -10.62 -7.48 -3.28
N THR A 152 -10.18 -6.28 -3.63
CA THR A 152 -10.56 -5.64 -4.90
C THR A 152 -9.51 -5.84 -5.99
N GLY A 153 -8.24 -6.02 -5.60
CA GLY A 153 -7.14 -5.80 -6.51
C GLY A 153 -7.03 -4.34 -6.92
N ASP A 154 -5.99 -4.02 -7.59
CA ASP A 154 -5.84 -2.74 -8.26
C ASP A 154 -5.10 -2.94 -9.58
N ASP A 155 -4.91 -1.86 -10.35
CA ASP A 155 -4.23 -1.89 -11.64
C ASP A 155 -2.79 -2.46 -11.57
N TRP A 156 -2.27 -2.62 -10.36
CA TRP A 156 -0.92 -3.12 -10.13
C TRP A 156 -0.84 -4.63 -9.97
N PHE A 157 -1.90 -5.25 -9.42
CA PHE A 157 -1.88 -6.63 -8.96
C PHE A 157 -3.20 -7.35 -9.27
N SER A 158 -4.05 -6.78 -10.08
CA SER A 158 -5.28 -7.45 -10.50
C SER A 158 -5.08 -8.12 -11.85
N TYR A 159 -5.75 -9.21 -12.02
CA TYR A 159 -5.96 -9.79 -13.32
C TYR A 159 -6.88 -8.84 -14.11
N ASN A 160 -6.31 -8.16 -15.07
CA ASN A 160 -7.05 -7.26 -15.95
C ASN A 160 -7.54 -8.05 -17.17
N ASP A 161 -8.64 -8.78 -16.98
CA ASP A 161 -9.34 -9.38 -18.11
C ASP A 161 -10.59 -8.58 -18.42
N ASN A 162 -10.72 -8.16 -19.67
CA ASN A 162 -11.90 -7.47 -20.16
C ASN A 162 -13.21 -8.30 -20.04
N PHE A 163 -13.11 -9.59 -19.70
CA PHE A 163 -14.24 -10.48 -19.42
C PHE A 163 -14.72 -10.41 -17.97
N ILE A 164 -13.90 -9.94 -17.04
CA ILE A 164 -14.25 -9.83 -15.62
C ILE A 164 -14.84 -8.44 -15.38
N ARG A 165 -16.16 -8.32 -15.49
CA ARG A 165 -16.84 -7.02 -15.53
C ARG A 165 -17.24 -6.45 -14.19
N SER A 166 -17.34 -7.24 -13.15
CA SER A 166 -17.77 -6.73 -11.84
C SER A 166 -17.26 -7.61 -10.71
N LEU A 167 -16.30 -7.09 -10.00
CA LEU A 167 -15.87 -7.68 -8.74
C LEU A 167 -16.89 -7.36 -7.66
N VAL A 168 -17.23 -8.33 -6.82
CA VAL A 168 -18.10 -8.18 -5.66
C VAL A 168 -17.25 -8.31 -4.38
N PRO A 169 -16.65 -7.22 -3.90
CA PRO A 169 -15.72 -7.27 -2.76
C PRO A 169 -16.36 -7.82 -1.49
N GLU A 170 -17.66 -7.57 -1.30
CA GLU A 170 -18.41 -8.00 -0.12
C GLU A 170 -18.52 -9.52 0.01
N LEU A 171 -18.44 -10.23 -1.13
CA LEU A 171 -18.44 -11.69 -1.17
C LEU A 171 -17.02 -12.27 -1.21
N SER A 172 -16.02 -11.43 -1.45
CA SER A 172 -14.62 -11.86 -1.51
C SER A 172 -14.09 -12.17 -0.11
N GLU A 173 -13.23 -13.17 0.00
CA GLU A 173 -12.70 -13.62 1.28
C GLU A 173 -11.25 -14.04 1.19
N ILE A 174 -10.50 -13.86 2.28
CA ILE A 174 -9.14 -14.37 2.42
C ILE A 174 -9.22 -15.80 2.92
N MET A 175 -8.81 -16.74 2.06
CA MET A 175 -8.86 -18.16 2.33
C MET A 175 -7.69 -18.64 3.16
N LYS A 176 -6.52 -18.05 2.93
CA LYS A 176 -5.29 -18.49 3.59
C LYS A 176 -4.23 -17.39 3.56
N ILE A 177 -3.53 -17.28 4.67
CA ILE A 177 -2.29 -16.52 4.79
C ILE A 177 -1.19 -17.53 5.11
N HIS A 178 -0.16 -17.58 4.30
CA HIS A 178 0.92 -18.54 4.45
C HIS A 178 2.28 -17.84 4.46
N PRO A 179 2.90 -17.69 5.63
CA PRO A 179 4.27 -17.22 5.73
C PRO A 179 5.23 -18.32 5.28
N PHE A 180 6.30 -17.92 4.61
CA PHE A 180 7.40 -18.79 4.24
C PHE A 180 8.73 -18.10 4.49
N LYS A 181 9.84 -18.79 4.27
CA LYS A 181 11.17 -18.33 4.65
C LYS A 181 11.54 -16.93 4.12
N GLU A 182 11.07 -16.59 2.94
CA GLU A 182 11.49 -15.37 2.21
C GLU A 182 10.34 -14.39 1.93
N GLY A 183 9.13 -14.71 2.41
CA GLY A 183 7.97 -13.88 2.12
C GLY A 183 6.68 -14.34 2.78
N VAL A 184 5.59 -13.88 2.22
CA VAL A 184 4.22 -14.25 2.60
C VAL A 184 3.35 -14.37 1.37
N SER A 185 2.45 -15.35 1.34
CA SER A 185 1.45 -15.50 0.31
C SER A 185 0.05 -15.41 0.87
N PHE A 186 -0.86 -14.86 0.06
CA PHE A 186 -2.26 -14.72 0.36
C PHE A 186 -3.07 -15.47 -0.69
N THR A 187 -3.97 -16.35 -0.25
CA THR A 187 -4.96 -16.96 -1.13
C THR A 187 -6.27 -16.26 -0.91
N VAL A 188 -6.77 -15.61 -1.95
CA VAL A 188 -8.00 -14.81 -1.90
C VAL A 188 -8.99 -15.40 -2.88
N ARG A 189 -10.22 -15.63 -2.43
CA ARG A 189 -11.35 -15.94 -3.29
C ARG A 189 -12.05 -14.63 -3.64
N ARG A 190 -12.10 -14.31 -4.92
CA ARG A 190 -12.80 -13.13 -5.41
C ARG A 190 -14.03 -13.58 -6.23
N TYR A 191 -15.13 -12.89 -6.06
CA TYR A 191 -16.35 -13.10 -6.80
C TYR A 191 -16.55 -11.99 -7.83
N HIS A 192 -17.00 -12.38 -9.01
CA HIS A 192 -17.23 -11.50 -10.15
C HIS A 192 -18.65 -11.65 -10.68
#